data_64d037912eff7332fa501a4bd01d42e4
#
_entry.id   64d037912eff7332fa501a4bd01d42e4
#
_cell.length_a   1.000
_cell.length_b   1.000
_cell.length_c   1.000
_cell.angle_alpha   90.00
_cell.angle_beta   90.00
_cell.angle_gamma   90.00
#
_symmetry.space_group_name_H-M   'P 1'
#
loop_
_entity.id
_entity.type
_entity.pdbx_description
1 polymer ?
#
loop_
_entity_poly.entity_id
_entity_poly.type
_entity_poly.pdbx_seq_one_letter_code
_entity_poly.pdbx_strand_id
1 'polypeptide(L)'
;VNQSFYQLLRVECLEGNLPSTENELAISQTLAKKTGWKIGDQVSLDLLRVWTPQGVDSAGEMIYRQTSGPGIMGLSDSYMLRSVGEKQFTITAIVDPGGFDDQNVFAWEPCFTVLEDQIPPDGLWCAYYTVSSLGRELYDLLESIQKWQADLPVDAGGVGTIDLNRQLLLYYGIDYPGSLLLPAFYGLMAVTLLIILVGAVSLARNAFAISMTERTQMLGMLASVGATRAQKRQSVLYEAFIL
;
A
#
# COMPACT_ATOMS: atom_id res chain seq x y z
N VAL A 1 -11.88 -20.09 1.04
CA VAL A 1 -11.69 -18.95 1.96
C VAL A 1 -12.57 -19.10 3.19
N ASN A 2 -12.22 -18.50 4.32
CA ASN A 2 -13.08 -18.45 5.51
C ASN A 2 -13.93 -17.17 5.53
N GLN A 3 -14.94 -17.11 6.39
CA GLN A 3 -15.85 -15.96 6.45
C GLN A 3 -15.13 -14.63 6.79
N SER A 4 -14.07 -14.68 7.59
CA SER A 4 -13.27 -13.49 7.94
C SER A 4 -12.55 -12.89 6.74
N PHE A 5 -12.25 -13.68 5.71
CA PHE A 5 -11.60 -13.23 4.49
C PHE A 5 -12.43 -12.17 3.75
N TYR A 6 -13.74 -12.37 3.64
CA TYR A 6 -14.62 -11.42 2.95
C TYR A 6 -14.65 -10.06 3.63
N GLN A 7 -14.65 -10.04 4.96
CA GLN A 7 -14.63 -8.80 5.74
C GLN A 7 -13.28 -8.10 5.62
N LEU A 8 -12.19 -8.85 5.67
CA LEU A 8 -10.83 -8.33 5.65
C LEU A 8 -10.47 -7.66 4.32
N LEU A 9 -10.88 -8.26 3.22
CA LEU A 9 -10.62 -7.74 1.87
C LEU A 9 -11.74 -6.85 1.33
N ARG A 10 -12.76 -6.57 2.16
CA ARG A 10 -13.93 -5.76 1.78
C ARG A 10 -14.64 -6.30 0.54
N VAL A 11 -14.72 -7.63 0.42
CA VAL A 11 -15.51 -8.26 -0.64
C VAL A 11 -16.98 -8.04 -0.30
N GLU A 12 -17.68 -7.34 -1.17
CA GLU A 12 -19.09 -7.03 -0.98
C GLU A 12 -19.97 -8.02 -1.74
N CYS A 13 -20.93 -8.63 -1.04
CA CYS A 13 -21.93 -9.50 -1.68
C CYS A 13 -23.01 -8.62 -2.32
N LEU A 14 -23.05 -8.58 -3.65
CA LEU A 14 -24.03 -7.81 -4.41
C LEU A 14 -25.37 -8.53 -4.54
N GLU A 15 -25.31 -9.85 -4.79
CA GLU A 15 -26.49 -10.68 -4.97
C GLU A 15 -26.26 -12.08 -4.37
N GLY A 16 -27.30 -12.68 -3.78
CA GLY A 16 -27.27 -14.03 -3.23
C GLY A 16 -26.68 -14.13 -1.83
N ASN A 17 -26.09 -15.27 -1.52
CA ASN A 17 -25.46 -15.56 -0.24
C ASN A 17 -24.04 -16.06 -0.46
N LEU A 18 -23.11 -15.57 0.36
CA LEU A 18 -21.73 -16.04 0.31
C LEU A 18 -21.64 -17.55 0.52
N PRO A 19 -20.70 -18.23 -0.14
CA PRO A 19 -20.52 -19.67 -0.02
C PRO A 19 -20.38 -20.12 1.44
N SER A 20 -21.09 -21.18 1.80
CA SER A 20 -21.03 -21.83 3.10
C SER A 20 -20.43 -23.21 3.04
N THR A 21 -20.37 -23.79 1.85
CA THR A 21 -19.80 -25.12 1.59
C THR A 21 -18.76 -25.06 0.49
N GLU A 22 -17.93 -26.10 0.40
CA GLU A 22 -16.86 -26.20 -0.60
C GLU A 22 -17.34 -26.37 -2.05
N ASN A 23 -18.61 -26.73 -2.25
CA ASN A 23 -19.21 -26.90 -3.57
C ASN A 23 -20.01 -25.67 -4.01
N GLU A 24 -20.02 -24.62 -3.19
CA GLU A 24 -20.62 -23.35 -3.50
C GLU A 24 -19.55 -22.36 -3.97
N LEU A 25 -19.92 -21.49 -4.91
CA LEU A 25 -19.02 -20.56 -5.54
C LEU A 25 -19.62 -19.15 -5.54
N ALA A 26 -18.84 -18.18 -5.07
CA ALA A 26 -19.08 -16.78 -5.32
C ALA A 26 -18.22 -16.34 -6.52
N ILE A 27 -18.82 -15.62 -7.45
CA ILE A 27 -18.16 -15.13 -8.66
C ILE A 27 -18.15 -13.61 -8.68
N SER A 28 -17.15 -13.01 -9.31
CA SER A 28 -17.13 -11.56 -9.51
C SER A 28 -18.24 -11.09 -10.45
N GLN A 29 -18.70 -9.85 -10.26
CA GLN A 29 -19.70 -9.25 -11.16
C GLN A 29 -19.20 -9.22 -12.62
N THR A 30 -17.91 -9.02 -12.83
CA THR A 30 -17.28 -8.99 -14.14
C THR A 30 -17.34 -10.36 -14.80
N LEU A 31 -17.04 -11.43 -14.05
CA LEU A 31 -17.13 -12.80 -14.54
C LEU A 31 -18.58 -13.17 -14.89
N ALA A 32 -19.54 -12.82 -14.02
CA ALA A 32 -20.96 -13.05 -14.28
C ALA A 32 -21.41 -12.40 -15.60
N LYS A 33 -20.97 -11.15 -15.86
CA LYS A 33 -21.28 -10.46 -17.12
C LYS A 33 -20.62 -11.08 -18.34
N LYS A 34 -19.37 -11.57 -18.21
CA LYS A 34 -18.63 -12.20 -19.32
C LYS A 34 -19.19 -13.57 -19.70
N THR A 35 -19.55 -14.37 -18.71
CA THR A 35 -20.01 -15.75 -18.92
C THR A 35 -21.51 -15.88 -19.08
N GLY A 36 -22.28 -14.92 -18.57
CA GLY A 36 -23.73 -14.97 -18.47
C GLY A 36 -24.22 -15.88 -17.34
N TRP A 37 -23.35 -16.34 -16.47
CA TRP A 37 -23.70 -17.19 -15.33
C TRP A 37 -24.54 -16.45 -14.29
N LYS A 38 -25.47 -17.19 -13.68
CA LYS A 38 -26.43 -16.68 -12.70
C LYS A 38 -26.41 -17.50 -11.42
N ILE A 39 -26.94 -16.91 -10.36
CA ILE A 39 -27.14 -17.63 -9.09
C ILE A 39 -28.03 -18.85 -9.33
N GLY A 40 -27.61 -20.00 -8.80
CA GLY A 40 -28.24 -21.29 -8.96
C GLY A 40 -27.68 -22.13 -10.10
N ASP A 41 -26.91 -21.56 -11.01
CA ASP A 41 -26.27 -22.33 -12.08
C ASP A 41 -25.22 -23.29 -11.51
N GLN A 42 -25.17 -24.49 -12.11
CA GLN A 42 -24.12 -25.46 -11.84
C GLN A 42 -23.05 -25.35 -12.92
N VAL A 43 -21.82 -25.14 -12.48
CA VAL A 43 -20.68 -24.98 -13.38
C VAL A 43 -19.61 -26.03 -13.05
N SER A 44 -19.02 -26.62 -14.08
CA SER A 44 -17.86 -27.48 -13.93
C SER A 44 -16.60 -26.66 -14.21
N LEU A 45 -15.70 -26.61 -13.25
CA LEU A 45 -14.42 -25.91 -13.38
C LEU A 45 -13.28 -26.91 -13.34
N ASP A 46 -12.37 -26.81 -14.30
CA ASP A 46 -11.13 -27.57 -14.30
C ASP A 46 -10.15 -26.89 -13.32
N LEU A 47 -9.77 -27.63 -12.28
CA LEU A 47 -8.82 -27.15 -11.29
C LEU A 47 -7.41 -27.34 -11.82
N LEU A 48 -6.71 -26.23 -11.99
CA LEU A 48 -5.37 -26.20 -12.54
C LEU A 48 -4.33 -25.93 -11.44
N ARG A 49 -3.21 -26.61 -11.51
CA ARG A 49 -2.01 -26.29 -10.72
C ARG A 49 -0.94 -25.70 -11.62
N VAL A 50 -0.24 -24.70 -11.10
CA VAL A 50 0.86 -24.03 -11.80
C VAL A 50 2.18 -24.69 -11.40
N TRP A 51 3.00 -25.01 -12.40
CA TRP A 51 4.32 -25.58 -12.24
C TRP A 51 5.34 -24.61 -12.85
N THR A 52 6.36 -24.24 -12.07
CA THR A 52 7.43 -23.37 -12.52
C THR A 52 8.68 -24.15 -12.87
N PRO A 53 9.43 -23.76 -13.90
CA PRO A 53 10.73 -24.34 -14.18
C PRO A 53 11.72 -23.99 -13.05
N GLN A 54 12.44 -24.99 -12.56
CA GLN A 54 13.47 -24.81 -11.51
C GLN A 54 14.88 -24.93 -12.06
N GLY A 55 15.03 -25.33 -13.31
CA GLY A 55 16.29 -25.59 -13.97
C GLY A 55 16.22 -26.81 -14.86
N VAL A 56 17.36 -27.32 -15.28
CA VAL A 56 17.49 -28.55 -16.06
C VAL A 56 18.18 -29.63 -15.21
N ASP A 57 17.79 -30.86 -15.40
CA ASP A 57 18.44 -32.00 -14.78
C ASP A 57 19.79 -32.34 -15.48
N SER A 58 20.45 -33.38 -15.00
CA SER A 58 21.71 -33.86 -15.59
C SER A 58 21.59 -34.44 -17.01
N ALA A 59 20.35 -34.71 -17.47
CA ALA A 59 20.03 -35.15 -18.81
C ALA A 59 19.61 -33.99 -19.72
N GLY A 60 19.52 -32.75 -19.20
CA GLY A 60 19.11 -31.57 -19.93
C GLY A 60 17.58 -31.40 -20.02
N GLU A 61 16.80 -32.17 -19.27
CA GLU A 61 15.36 -32.01 -19.19
C GLU A 61 14.96 -30.96 -18.16
N MET A 62 13.91 -30.17 -18.49
CA MET A 62 13.40 -29.12 -17.61
C MET A 62 12.71 -29.71 -16.39
N ILE A 63 13.24 -29.37 -15.21
CA ILE A 63 12.62 -29.72 -13.93
C ILE A 63 11.58 -28.65 -13.59
N TYR A 64 10.34 -29.11 -13.33
CA TYR A 64 9.25 -28.23 -12.89
C TYR A 64 8.89 -28.50 -11.44
N ARG A 65 8.68 -27.44 -10.69
CA ARG A 65 8.18 -27.53 -9.31
C ARG A 65 6.81 -26.85 -9.24
N GLN A 66 5.92 -27.41 -8.46
CA GLN A 66 4.64 -26.77 -8.18
C GLN A 66 4.88 -25.43 -7.49
N THR A 67 4.33 -24.37 -8.05
CA THR A 67 4.48 -23.02 -7.50
C THR A 67 3.47 -22.79 -6.41
N SER A 68 3.98 -22.28 -5.33
CA SER A 68 3.25 -21.98 -4.11
C SER A 68 3.06 -20.47 -4.00
N GLY A 69 1.82 -19.98 -4.05
CA GLY A 69 1.48 -18.65 -3.64
C GLY A 69 0.92 -17.72 -4.72
N PRO A 70 0.42 -16.54 -4.31
CA PRO A 70 -0.21 -15.55 -5.18
C PRO A 70 0.78 -14.82 -6.10
N GLY A 71 2.05 -15.20 -6.07
CA GLY A 71 3.11 -14.59 -6.86
C GLY A 71 3.14 -15.00 -8.34
N ILE A 72 1.99 -15.40 -8.93
CA ILE A 72 1.85 -15.58 -10.39
C ILE A 72 1.65 -14.21 -11.03
N MET A 73 2.45 -13.27 -10.65
CA MET A 73 2.55 -11.99 -11.33
C MET A 73 3.35 -12.19 -12.61
N GLY A 74 2.65 -12.12 -13.72
CA GLY A 74 3.23 -12.27 -15.05
C GLY A 74 3.60 -13.72 -15.33
N LEU A 75 2.62 -14.51 -15.78
CA LEU A 75 2.88 -15.78 -16.45
C LEU A 75 3.83 -15.49 -17.60
N SER A 76 5.11 -15.75 -17.41
CA SER A 76 6.03 -15.87 -18.55
C SER A 76 5.68 -17.17 -19.26
N ASP A 77 5.96 -17.27 -20.55
CA ASP A 77 5.70 -18.46 -21.39
C ASP A 77 6.31 -19.78 -20.87
N SER A 78 6.97 -19.70 -19.72
CA SER A 78 7.68 -20.80 -19.07
C SER A 78 6.86 -21.60 -18.05
N TYR A 79 5.63 -21.21 -17.73
CA TYR A 79 4.81 -21.95 -16.77
C TYR A 79 4.04 -23.08 -17.42
N MET A 80 3.91 -24.18 -16.70
CA MET A 80 3.08 -25.31 -17.12
C MET A 80 1.84 -25.38 -16.23
N LEU A 81 0.67 -25.37 -16.86
CA LEU A 81 -0.61 -25.61 -16.18
C LEU A 81 -0.96 -27.10 -16.32
N ARG A 82 -1.21 -27.78 -15.21
CA ARG A 82 -1.68 -29.16 -15.19
C ARG A 82 -3.04 -29.23 -14.53
N SER A 83 -3.97 -29.87 -15.20
CA SER A 83 -5.27 -30.20 -14.63
C SER A 83 -5.09 -31.18 -13.47
N VAL A 84 -5.79 -30.91 -12.38
CA VAL A 84 -5.88 -31.78 -11.19
C VAL A 84 -7.20 -32.53 -11.17
N GLY A 85 -8.17 -32.07 -11.94
CA GLY A 85 -9.49 -32.63 -12.05
C GLY A 85 -10.56 -31.57 -12.20
N GLU A 86 -11.74 -32.01 -12.60
CA GLU A 86 -12.93 -31.17 -12.67
C GLU A 86 -13.71 -31.23 -11.37
N LYS A 87 -14.17 -30.07 -10.90
CA LYS A 87 -15.07 -29.98 -9.74
C LYS A 87 -16.31 -29.19 -10.13
N GLN A 88 -17.46 -29.70 -9.70
CA GLN A 88 -18.73 -29.02 -9.90
C GLN A 88 -19.03 -28.08 -8.75
N PHE A 89 -19.47 -26.89 -9.12
CA PHE A 89 -19.83 -25.83 -8.17
C PHE A 89 -21.24 -25.33 -8.50
N THR A 90 -21.95 -24.90 -7.45
CA THR A 90 -23.20 -24.15 -7.58
C THR A 90 -22.90 -22.67 -7.29
N ILE A 91 -23.29 -21.79 -8.19
CA ILE A 91 -23.12 -20.34 -7.99
C ILE A 91 -24.15 -19.86 -6.96
N THR A 92 -23.65 -19.34 -5.82
CA THR A 92 -24.52 -18.88 -4.73
C THR A 92 -24.47 -17.36 -4.51
N ALA A 93 -23.41 -16.71 -4.98
CA ALA A 93 -23.26 -15.26 -4.83
C ALA A 93 -22.59 -14.62 -6.05
N ILE A 94 -23.00 -13.37 -6.31
CA ILE A 94 -22.26 -12.44 -7.16
C ILE A 94 -21.67 -11.37 -6.24
N VAL A 95 -20.37 -11.17 -6.34
CA VAL A 95 -19.62 -10.30 -5.43
C VAL A 95 -18.87 -9.20 -6.18
N ASP A 96 -18.67 -8.08 -5.49
CA ASP A 96 -17.62 -7.13 -5.83
C ASP A 96 -16.35 -7.57 -5.09
N PRO A 97 -15.28 -7.90 -5.81
CA PRO A 97 -14.04 -8.39 -5.19
C PRO A 97 -13.32 -7.32 -4.33
N GLY A 98 -13.77 -6.05 -4.35
CA GLY A 98 -13.24 -4.97 -3.54
C GLY A 98 -11.74 -4.76 -3.76
N GLY A 99 -10.96 -4.71 -2.68
CA GLY A 99 -9.52 -4.49 -2.74
C GLY A 99 -8.72 -5.61 -3.43
N PHE A 100 -9.36 -6.70 -3.83
CA PHE A 100 -8.72 -7.79 -4.57
C PHE A 100 -8.54 -7.46 -6.05
N ASP A 101 -9.41 -6.60 -6.59
CA ASP A 101 -9.39 -6.22 -8.02
C ASP A 101 -8.35 -5.11 -8.28
N ASP A 102 -8.08 -4.28 -7.29
CA ASP A 102 -7.22 -3.07 -7.42
C ASP A 102 -5.72 -3.41 -7.52
N GLN A 103 -5.33 -4.64 -7.21
CA GLN A 103 -3.92 -5.00 -7.11
C GLN A 103 -3.28 -5.45 -8.42
N ASN A 104 -4.00 -5.52 -9.54
CA ASN A 104 -3.49 -6.09 -10.81
C ASN A 104 -2.81 -7.47 -10.63
N VAL A 105 -3.10 -8.13 -9.50
CA VAL A 105 -2.43 -9.38 -9.11
C VAL A 105 -2.90 -10.54 -9.97
N PHE A 106 -4.12 -10.42 -10.51
CA PHE A 106 -4.68 -11.46 -11.37
C PHE A 106 -5.23 -10.84 -12.65
N ALA A 107 -4.65 -11.20 -13.78
CA ALA A 107 -5.29 -11.00 -15.07
C ALA A 107 -6.60 -11.83 -15.21
N TRP A 108 -7.08 -12.40 -14.10
CA TRP A 108 -8.15 -13.38 -14.03
C TRP A 108 -9.23 -12.94 -13.06
N GLU A 109 -10.45 -13.22 -13.43
CA GLU A 109 -11.62 -12.89 -12.62
C GLU A 109 -11.66 -13.75 -11.36
N PRO A 110 -11.67 -13.16 -10.16
CA PRO A 110 -11.64 -13.93 -8.93
C PRO A 110 -12.95 -14.70 -8.69
N CYS A 111 -12.80 -15.93 -8.25
CA CYS A 111 -13.88 -16.77 -7.73
C CYS A 111 -13.52 -17.23 -6.32
N PHE A 112 -14.51 -17.31 -5.46
CA PHE A 112 -14.31 -17.66 -4.06
C PHE A 112 -15.18 -18.85 -3.66
N THR A 113 -14.59 -19.79 -2.96
CA THR A 113 -15.30 -20.89 -2.29
C THR A 113 -14.80 -21.04 -0.86
N VAL A 114 -15.50 -21.80 -0.05
CA VAL A 114 -15.07 -22.11 1.32
C VAL A 114 -13.96 -23.16 1.26
N LEU A 115 -12.99 -23.00 2.14
CA LEU A 115 -11.96 -24.02 2.33
C LEU A 115 -12.48 -25.05 3.34
N GLU A 116 -12.27 -26.32 3.08
CA GLU A 116 -12.47 -27.38 4.07
C GLU A 116 -11.60 -27.12 5.32
N ASP A 117 -12.05 -27.62 6.47
CA ASP A 117 -11.35 -27.46 7.75
C ASP A 117 -9.94 -28.09 7.75
N GLN A 118 -9.65 -28.95 6.80
CA GLN A 118 -8.34 -29.58 6.64
C GLN A 118 -7.60 -28.94 5.45
N ILE A 119 -6.55 -28.22 5.75
CA ILE A 119 -5.62 -27.71 4.74
C ILE A 119 -4.92 -28.91 4.09
N PRO A 120 -5.04 -29.10 2.76
CA PRO A 120 -4.31 -30.18 2.09
C PRO A 120 -2.81 -30.03 2.36
N PRO A 121 -2.10 -31.12 2.69
CA PRO A 121 -0.66 -31.05 3.02
C PRO A 121 0.20 -30.52 1.85
N ASP A 122 -0.30 -30.63 0.63
CA ASP A 122 0.32 -30.14 -0.61
C ASP A 122 -0.40 -28.91 -1.17
N GLY A 123 -1.37 -28.37 -0.44
CA GLY A 123 -2.13 -27.18 -0.79
C GLY A 123 -1.35 -25.90 -0.53
N LEU A 124 -1.60 -24.90 -1.38
CA LEU A 124 -1.09 -23.55 -1.21
C LEU A 124 -2.13 -22.70 -0.53
N TRP A 125 -1.72 -22.03 0.50
CA TRP A 125 -2.61 -21.13 1.23
C TRP A 125 -1.95 -19.80 1.52
N CYS A 126 -2.76 -18.76 1.51
CA CYS A 126 -2.36 -17.43 1.87
C CYS A 126 -3.09 -17.04 3.16
N ALA A 127 -2.35 -16.48 4.07
CA ALA A 127 -2.91 -15.89 5.27
C ALA A 127 -2.90 -14.37 5.14
N TYR A 128 -4.06 -13.75 5.35
CA TYR A 128 -4.21 -12.32 5.38
C TYR A 128 -4.35 -11.87 6.82
N TYR A 129 -3.60 -10.84 7.18
CA TYR A 129 -3.60 -10.30 8.53
C TYR A 129 -3.88 -8.81 8.50
N THR A 130 -4.65 -8.34 9.47
CA THR A 130 -4.74 -6.91 9.78
C THR A 130 -3.86 -6.61 10.97
N VAL A 131 -3.18 -5.49 10.91
CA VAL A 131 -2.35 -4.99 12.02
C VAL A 131 -3.14 -3.93 12.75
N SER A 132 -3.25 -4.07 14.07
CA SER A 132 -4.01 -3.14 14.92
C SER A 132 -3.33 -1.79 15.11
N SER A 133 -2.01 -1.73 14.98
CA SER A 133 -1.23 -0.50 15.04
C SER A 133 -0.20 -0.44 13.92
N LEU A 134 -0.11 0.73 13.29
CA LEU A 134 0.89 1.00 12.27
C LEU A 134 2.06 1.71 12.96
N GLY A 135 3.18 1.02 13.14
CA GLY A 135 4.34 1.57 13.80
C GLY A 135 5.58 0.68 13.64
N ARG A 136 6.57 0.91 14.49
CA ARG A 136 7.81 0.12 14.51
C ARG A 136 7.53 -1.36 14.76
N GLU A 137 6.48 -1.68 15.53
CA GLU A 137 6.01 -3.04 15.82
C GLU A 137 5.70 -3.85 14.57
N LEU A 138 5.29 -3.21 13.47
CA LEU A 138 5.05 -3.86 12.20
C LEU A 138 6.35 -4.47 11.64
N TYR A 139 7.46 -3.76 11.75
CA TYR A 139 8.75 -4.25 11.26
C TYR A 139 9.30 -5.37 12.13
N ASP A 140 9.11 -5.27 13.44
CA ASP A 140 9.51 -6.32 14.38
C ASP A 140 8.72 -7.61 14.13
N LEU A 141 7.42 -7.47 13.80
CA LEU A 141 6.57 -8.59 13.40
C LEU A 141 7.06 -9.21 12.09
N LEU A 142 7.36 -8.38 11.08
CA LEU A 142 7.86 -8.86 9.78
C LEU A 142 9.19 -9.59 9.93
N GLU A 143 10.11 -9.05 10.71
CA GLU A 143 11.38 -9.69 11.00
C GLU A 143 11.19 -11.05 11.70
N SER A 144 10.27 -11.12 12.67
CA SER A 144 9.94 -12.36 13.36
C SER A 144 9.34 -13.42 12.42
N ILE A 145 8.45 -13.01 11.50
CA ILE A 145 7.86 -13.92 10.52
C ILE A 145 8.91 -14.38 9.50
N GLN A 146 9.77 -13.49 9.01
CA GLN A 146 10.86 -13.85 8.10
C GLN A 146 11.83 -14.85 8.76
N LYS A 147 12.14 -14.63 10.04
CA LYS A 147 12.98 -15.55 10.80
C LYS A 147 12.34 -16.91 10.97
N TRP A 148 11.03 -16.94 11.31
CA TRP A 148 10.27 -18.17 11.40
C TRP A 148 10.20 -18.90 10.06
N GLN A 149 10.04 -18.19 8.94
CA GLN A 149 10.06 -18.78 7.60
C GLN A 149 11.44 -19.40 7.26
N ALA A 150 12.53 -18.76 7.69
CA ALA A 150 13.88 -19.28 7.45
C ALA A 150 14.16 -20.59 8.25
N ASP A 151 13.48 -20.77 9.36
CA ASP A 151 13.58 -21.97 10.21
C ASP A 151 12.70 -23.13 9.71
N LEU A 152 11.80 -22.89 8.72
CA LEU A 152 10.99 -23.96 8.15
C LEU A 152 11.86 -24.88 7.27
N PRO A 153 11.65 -26.21 7.35
CA PRO A 153 12.36 -27.14 6.49
C PRO A 153 12.06 -26.85 5.02
N VAL A 154 13.11 -26.87 4.20
CA VAL A 154 13.03 -26.58 2.75
C VAL A 154 12.01 -27.46 2.02
N ASP A 155 11.70 -28.62 2.57
CA ASP A 155 10.73 -29.58 2.04
C ASP A 155 9.26 -29.19 2.33
N ALA A 156 9.03 -28.18 3.15
CA ALA A 156 7.69 -27.70 3.50
C ALA A 156 7.03 -26.79 2.41
N GLY A 157 7.45 -26.94 1.16
CA GLY A 157 6.68 -26.43 0.02
C GLY A 157 6.88 -24.95 -0.34
N GLY A 158 7.96 -24.36 0.08
CA GLY A 158 8.36 -23.02 -0.39
C GLY A 158 8.21 -21.92 0.66
N VAL A 159 9.20 -21.08 0.68
CA VAL A 159 9.21 -19.85 1.50
C VAL A 159 8.11 -18.93 0.96
N GLY A 160 7.04 -18.78 1.73
CA GLY A 160 5.99 -17.80 1.40
C GLY A 160 6.59 -16.40 1.35
N THR A 161 6.21 -15.61 0.38
CA THR A 161 6.55 -14.20 0.35
C THR A 161 5.55 -13.42 1.20
N ILE A 162 6.06 -12.53 2.04
CA ILE A 162 5.19 -11.59 2.76
C ILE A 162 5.00 -10.40 1.84
N ASP A 163 3.77 -10.18 1.42
CA ASP A 163 3.41 -9.00 0.66
C ASP A 163 2.74 -7.97 1.56
N LEU A 164 3.24 -6.75 1.50
CA LEU A 164 2.75 -5.62 2.27
C LEU A 164 2.08 -4.63 1.33
N ASN A 165 0.97 -4.07 1.75
CA ASN A 165 0.40 -2.92 1.05
C ASN A 165 1.32 -1.70 1.25
N ARG A 166 2.40 -1.63 0.47
CA ARG A 166 3.43 -0.58 0.53
C ARG A 166 2.86 0.81 0.28
N GLN A 167 1.88 0.92 -0.62
CA GLN A 167 1.25 2.21 -0.91
C GLN A 167 0.54 2.75 0.32
N LEU A 168 -0.22 1.90 1.00
CA LEU A 168 -0.90 2.28 2.24
C LEU A 168 0.10 2.70 3.32
N LEU A 169 1.19 1.97 3.49
CA LEU A 169 2.23 2.29 4.46
C LEU A 169 2.89 3.64 4.18
N LEU A 170 3.16 3.95 2.92
CA LEU A 170 3.70 5.25 2.51
C LEU A 170 2.75 6.40 2.83
N TYR A 171 1.44 6.23 2.66
CA TYR A 171 0.45 7.24 3.07
C TYR A 171 0.48 7.52 4.57
N TYR A 172 0.81 6.54 5.39
CA TYR A 172 1.01 6.71 6.83
C TYR A 172 2.42 7.17 7.22
N GLY A 173 3.28 7.46 6.25
CA GLY A 173 4.65 7.88 6.50
C GLY A 173 5.56 6.77 7.01
N ILE A 174 5.18 5.52 6.78
CA ILE A 174 5.94 4.34 7.19
C ILE A 174 6.64 3.78 5.96
N ASP A 175 7.96 3.86 5.97
CA ASP A 175 8.79 3.32 4.90
C ASP A 175 9.58 2.10 5.36
N TYR A 176 9.98 1.28 4.39
CA TYR A 176 10.76 0.07 4.67
C TYR A 176 12.13 0.43 5.27
N PRO A 177 12.64 -0.32 6.27
CA PRO A 177 13.96 -0.11 6.81
C PRO A 177 15.03 -0.14 5.71
N GLY A 178 15.78 0.97 5.58
CA GLY A 178 16.77 1.14 4.51
C GLY A 178 16.28 1.83 3.24
N SER A 179 15.01 2.17 3.12
CA SER A 179 14.51 3.02 2.04
C SER A 179 15.02 4.45 2.24
N LEU A 180 15.44 5.07 1.14
CA LEU A 180 15.85 6.48 1.11
C LEU A 180 14.73 7.43 0.67
N LEU A 181 13.54 6.92 0.38
CA LEU A 181 12.47 7.68 -0.24
C LEU A 181 11.91 8.75 0.71
N LEU A 182 11.51 8.36 1.92
CA LEU A 182 11.01 9.30 2.93
C LEU A 182 12.09 10.28 3.42
N PRO A 183 13.32 9.83 3.77
CA PRO A 183 14.40 10.76 4.13
C PRO A 183 14.73 11.75 3.03
N ALA A 184 14.74 11.32 1.77
CA ALA A 184 14.98 12.23 0.64
C ALA A 184 13.86 13.26 0.49
N PHE A 185 12.60 12.84 0.66
CA PHE A 185 11.45 13.74 0.61
C PHE A 185 11.50 14.79 1.73
N TYR A 186 11.77 14.38 2.97
CA TYR A 186 11.92 15.30 4.10
C TYR A 186 13.13 16.21 3.91
N GLY A 187 14.23 15.70 3.35
CA GLY A 187 15.40 16.50 3.01
C GLY A 187 15.08 17.60 2.00
N LEU A 188 14.35 17.27 0.94
CA LEU A 188 13.90 18.22 -0.07
C LEU A 188 12.97 19.29 0.54
N MET A 189 12.03 18.88 1.38
CA MET A 189 11.15 19.80 2.11
C MET A 189 11.96 20.76 2.98
N ALA A 190 12.93 20.26 3.73
CA ALA A 190 13.76 21.09 4.61
C ALA A 190 14.57 22.13 3.82
N VAL A 191 15.17 21.73 2.68
CA VAL A 191 15.90 22.65 1.80
C VAL A 191 14.96 23.73 1.24
N THR A 192 13.78 23.35 0.78
CA THR A 192 12.78 24.29 0.25
C THR A 192 12.34 25.28 1.31
N LEU A 193 12.05 24.80 2.53
CA LEU A 193 11.68 25.65 3.66
C LEU A 193 12.80 26.65 4.01
N LEU A 194 14.06 26.22 3.99
CA LEU A 194 15.22 27.05 4.26
C LEU A 194 15.36 28.17 3.22
N ILE A 195 15.17 27.86 1.93
CA ILE A 195 15.20 28.84 0.84
C ILE A 195 14.12 29.91 1.06
N ILE A 196 12.89 29.48 1.37
CA ILE A 196 11.77 30.38 1.64
C ILE A 196 12.09 31.28 2.85
N LEU A 197 12.63 30.72 3.92
CA LEU A 197 12.99 31.45 5.12
C LEU A 197 14.05 32.50 4.85
N VAL A 198 15.11 32.16 4.13
CA VAL A 198 16.18 33.10 3.72
C VAL A 198 15.60 34.21 2.85
N GLY A 199 14.73 33.89 1.90
CA GLY A 199 14.03 34.86 1.06
C GLY A 199 13.18 35.82 1.89
N ALA A 200 12.36 35.28 2.79
CA ALA A 200 11.50 36.07 3.66
C ALA A 200 12.30 37.02 4.58
N VAL A 201 13.38 36.53 5.19
CA VAL A 201 14.27 37.34 6.02
C VAL A 201 14.93 38.45 5.20
N SER A 202 15.39 38.14 3.97
CA SER A 202 15.99 39.12 3.07
C SER A 202 15.00 40.23 2.68
N LEU A 203 13.76 39.87 2.34
CA LEU A 203 12.70 40.83 2.03
C LEU A 203 12.37 41.70 3.25
N ALA A 204 12.19 41.08 4.41
CA ALA A 204 11.94 41.80 5.65
C ALA A 204 13.08 42.81 5.96
N ARG A 205 14.34 42.36 5.84
CA ARG A 205 15.50 43.21 6.04
C ARG A 205 15.51 44.42 5.09
N ASN A 206 15.18 44.21 3.80
CA ASN A 206 15.11 45.31 2.84
C ASN A 206 13.99 46.28 3.18
N ALA A 207 12.81 45.79 3.55
CA ALA A 207 11.68 46.62 3.96
C ALA A 207 12.01 47.43 5.21
N PHE A 208 12.66 46.83 6.20
CA PHE A 208 13.15 47.54 7.39
C PHE A 208 14.21 48.59 7.05
N ALA A 209 15.17 48.30 6.15
CA ALA A 209 16.20 49.22 5.75
C ALA A 209 15.61 50.49 5.10
N ILE A 210 14.60 50.33 4.21
CA ILE A 210 13.89 51.44 3.57
C ILE A 210 13.16 52.27 4.63
N SER A 211 12.37 51.62 5.47
CA SER A 211 11.61 52.27 6.54
C SER A 211 12.54 53.05 7.51
N MET A 212 13.68 52.48 7.89
CA MET A 212 14.67 53.13 8.74
C MET A 212 15.30 54.34 8.06
N THR A 213 15.55 54.29 6.76
CA THR A 213 16.09 55.43 6.01
C THR A 213 15.09 56.60 6.00
N GLU A 214 13.84 56.32 5.71
CA GLU A 214 12.77 57.34 5.73
C GLU A 214 12.59 57.96 7.13
N ARG A 215 12.57 57.12 8.17
CA ARG A 215 12.48 57.57 9.55
C ARG A 215 13.68 58.43 9.98
N THR A 216 14.89 58.04 9.58
CA THR A 216 16.10 58.80 9.88
C THR A 216 16.05 60.18 9.24
N GLN A 217 15.54 60.27 8.01
CA GLN A 217 15.36 61.52 7.29
C GLN A 217 14.31 62.42 7.96
N MET A 218 13.18 61.85 8.39
CA MET A 218 12.12 62.55 9.12
C MET A 218 12.61 63.05 10.50
N LEU A 219 13.34 62.20 11.25
CA LEU A 219 13.93 62.59 12.54
C LEU A 219 15.06 63.63 12.39
N GLY A 220 15.76 63.64 11.24
CA GLY A 220 16.72 64.67 10.87
C GLY A 220 16.06 66.04 10.65
N MET A 221 14.93 66.03 9.91
CA MET A 221 14.15 67.30 9.73
C MET A 221 13.59 67.85 11.05
N LEU A 222 13.08 66.97 11.93
CA LEU A 222 12.62 67.37 13.26
C LEU A 222 13.79 67.94 14.13
N ALA A 223 14.95 67.40 13.92
CA ALA A 223 16.16 67.93 14.61
C ALA A 223 16.57 69.37 14.16
N SER A 224 16.42 69.66 12.86
CA SER A 224 16.73 70.96 12.31
C SER A 224 15.76 72.07 12.78
N VAL A 225 14.54 71.67 13.13
CA VAL A 225 13.53 72.61 13.72
C VAL A 225 13.65 72.72 15.24
N GLY A 226 14.66 72.08 15.86
CA GLY A 226 14.93 72.21 17.29
C GLY A 226 14.21 71.21 18.20
N ALA A 227 13.67 70.12 17.68
CA ALA A 227 13.02 69.11 18.49
C ALA A 227 13.99 68.38 19.43
N THR A 228 13.63 68.27 20.71
CA THR A 228 14.44 67.63 21.74
C THR A 228 14.50 66.09 21.56
N ARG A 229 15.51 65.46 22.12
CA ARG A 229 15.65 63.99 22.08
C ARG A 229 14.45 63.26 22.68
N ALA A 230 13.85 63.86 23.74
CA ALA A 230 12.68 63.31 24.39
C ALA A 230 11.43 63.28 23.46
N GLN A 231 11.20 64.38 22.73
CA GLN A 231 10.09 64.51 21.78
C GLN A 231 10.22 63.52 20.60
N LYS A 232 11.44 63.36 20.07
CA LYS A 232 11.70 62.37 19.00
C LYS A 232 11.42 60.93 19.46
N ARG A 233 11.90 60.60 20.68
CA ARG A 233 11.65 59.28 21.27
C ARG A 233 10.16 59.02 21.51
N GLN A 234 9.43 60.01 21.97
CA GLN A 234 8.00 59.94 22.23
C GLN A 234 7.21 59.72 20.95
N SER A 235 7.55 60.45 19.85
CA SER A 235 6.95 60.27 18.54
C SER A 235 7.10 58.82 18.03
N VAL A 236 8.30 58.24 18.12
CA VAL A 236 8.55 56.84 17.70
C VAL A 236 7.82 55.83 18.57
N LEU A 237 7.68 56.07 19.87
CA LEU A 237 6.93 55.22 20.76
C LEU A 237 5.42 55.25 20.49
N TYR A 238 4.86 56.43 20.21
CA TYR A 238 3.45 56.56 19.82
C TYR A 238 3.13 55.80 18.51
N GLU A 239 4.00 55.90 17.52
CA GLU A 239 3.85 55.22 16.27
C GLU A 239 3.92 53.68 16.44
N ALA A 240 4.87 53.20 17.26
CA ALA A 240 4.98 51.77 17.59
C ALA A 240 3.79 51.21 18.40
N PHE A 241 3.03 52.07 19.07
CA PHE A 241 1.86 51.69 19.86
C PHE A 241 0.55 51.66 19.04
N ILE A 242 0.51 52.41 17.93
CA ILE A 242 -0.64 52.49 17.03
C ILE A 242 -0.64 51.37 15.94
N LEU A 243 0.55 50.87 15.59
CA LEU A 243 0.76 49.76 14.64
C LEU A 243 0.60 48.39 15.33
#